data_0e4ea2a696479132b08b40d272860433
#
_entry.id   0e4ea2a696479132b08b40d272860433
#
_cell.length_a   1.000
_cell.length_b   1.000
_cell.length_c   1.000
_cell.angle_alpha   90.00
_cell.angle_beta   90.00
_cell.angle_gamma   90.00
#
_symmetry.space_group_name_H-M   'P 1'
#
loop_
_entity.id
_entity.type
_entity.pdbx_description
1 polymer ?
#
loop_
_entity_poly.entity_id
_entity_poly.type
_entity_poly.pdbx_seq_one_letter_code
_entity_poly.pdbx_strand_id
1 'polypeptide(L)'
;MERNLSVIDAIGNTPLIRLRRASEETGCEIWGKAEFMNPGQSIKDRAGLFIIRDAEARGLIQPGGIIVEGTAGNTGIGLTLVANALGYRTVIVIPDTQSQDCLLYTSDAADDMQCV
;
A
#
# COMPACT_ATOMS: atom_id res chain seq x y z
N MET A 1 6.29 11.72 -21.58
CA MET A 1 6.48 10.59 -20.65
C MET A 1 6.80 11.16 -19.28
N GLU A 2 5.86 11.09 -18.34
CA GLU A 2 6.12 11.48 -16.97
C GLU A 2 7.17 10.54 -16.36
N ARG A 3 8.17 11.12 -15.71
CA ARG A 3 9.18 10.37 -14.98
C ARG A 3 8.86 10.46 -13.51
N ASN A 4 8.57 9.33 -12.88
CA ASN A 4 8.47 9.24 -11.43
C ASN A 4 9.89 9.20 -10.85
N LEU A 5 10.17 10.07 -9.90
CA LEU A 5 11.47 10.14 -9.22
C LEU A 5 11.53 9.19 -8.01
N SER A 6 10.36 8.78 -7.53
CA SER A 6 10.19 7.89 -6.39
C SER A 6 9.00 6.96 -6.61
N VAL A 7 8.99 5.81 -5.95
CA VAL A 7 7.83 4.92 -5.93
C VAL A 7 6.57 5.60 -5.40
N ILE A 8 6.72 6.61 -4.54
CA ILE A 8 5.62 7.41 -4.01
C ILE A 8 4.85 8.13 -5.12
N ASP A 9 5.57 8.63 -6.13
CA ASP A 9 4.97 9.36 -7.26
C ASP A 9 4.09 8.45 -8.15
N ALA A 10 4.31 7.14 -8.06
CA ALA A 10 3.50 6.15 -8.77
C ALA A 10 2.22 5.74 -8.01
N ILE A 11 2.05 6.20 -6.76
CA ILE A 11 0.86 5.90 -5.97
C ILE A 11 -0.30 6.78 -6.44
N GLY A 12 -1.43 6.15 -6.71
CA GLY A 12 -2.61 6.86 -7.17
C GLY A 12 -2.70 6.98 -8.69
N ASN A 13 -3.51 7.92 -9.16
CA ASN A 13 -3.83 8.09 -10.58
C ASN A 13 -4.25 6.79 -11.29
N THR A 14 -4.77 5.84 -10.52
CA THR A 14 -5.21 4.54 -11.03
C THR A 14 -6.39 4.71 -11.99
N PRO A 15 -6.46 3.93 -13.08
CA PRO A 15 -7.51 4.08 -14.06
C PRO A 15 -8.88 3.68 -13.53
N LEU A 16 -9.91 4.27 -14.10
CA LEU A 16 -11.30 3.88 -13.92
C LEU A 16 -11.70 3.03 -15.12
N ILE A 17 -12.07 1.78 -14.89
CA ILE A 17 -12.35 0.79 -15.93
C ILE A 17 -13.83 0.41 -15.91
N ARG A 18 -14.51 0.51 -17.05
CA ARG A 18 -15.89 0.05 -17.16
C ARG A 18 -15.94 -1.49 -17.07
N LEU A 19 -16.72 -1.99 -16.14
CA LEU A 19 -16.94 -3.42 -15.94
C LEU A 19 -18.07 -3.88 -16.88
N ARG A 20 -17.70 -4.26 -18.10
CA ARG A 20 -18.63 -4.53 -19.19
C ARG A 20 -19.70 -5.54 -18.79
N ARG A 21 -19.30 -6.73 -18.34
CA ARG A 21 -20.22 -7.81 -18.00
C ARG A 21 -21.22 -7.40 -16.91
N ALA A 22 -20.74 -6.84 -15.80
CA ALA A 22 -21.60 -6.38 -14.72
C ALA A 22 -22.56 -5.27 -15.18
N SER A 23 -22.09 -4.37 -16.05
CA SER A 23 -22.92 -3.31 -16.61
C SER A 23 -24.02 -3.84 -17.54
N GLU A 24 -23.70 -4.82 -18.38
CA GLU A 24 -24.67 -5.45 -19.29
C GLU A 24 -25.73 -6.28 -18.53
N GLU A 25 -25.32 -7.06 -17.53
CA GLU A 25 -26.21 -7.89 -16.73
C GLU A 25 -27.18 -7.08 -15.87
N THR A 26 -26.77 -5.91 -15.39
CA THR A 26 -27.58 -5.07 -14.50
C THR A 26 -28.33 -3.94 -15.20
N GLY A 27 -27.97 -3.63 -16.43
CA GLY A 27 -28.47 -2.44 -17.13
C GLY A 27 -27.94 -1.11 -16.57
N CYS A 28 -26.91 -1.15 -15.71
CA CYS A 28 -26.29 0.01 -15.09
C CYS A 28 -24.89 0.25 -15.64
N GLU A 29 -24.37 1.47 -15.52
CA GLU A 29 -22.95 1.73 -15.76
C GLU A 29 -22.16 1.45 -14.49
N ILE A 30 -21.39 0.35 -14.50
CA ILE A 30 -20.57 -0.05 -13.36
C ILE A 30 -19.10 0.14 -13.74
N TRP A 31 -18.38 0.89 -12.91
CA TRP A 31 -16.97 1.22 -13.08
C TRP A 31 -16.15 0.73 -11.90
N GLY A 32 -15.01 0.12 -12.19
CA GLY A 32 -14.04 -0.33 -11.19
C GLY A 32 -12.81 0.57 -11.17
N LYS A 33 -12.45 1.05 -10.01
CA LYS A 33 -11.18 1.75 -9.79
C LYS A 33 -10.06 0.73 -9.67
N ALA A 34 -9.08 0.76 -10.58
CA ALA A 34 -8.03 -0.25 -10.68
C ALA A 34 -6.92 -0.04 -9.64
N GLU A 35 -7.25 -0.12 -8.35
CA GLU A 35 -6.31 0.12 -7.25
C GLU A 35 -5.18 -0.92 -7.14
N PHE A 36 -5.31 -2.08 -7.80
CA PHE A 36 -4.24 -3.06 -7.96
C PHE A 36 -3.06 -2.56 -8.80
N MET A 37 -3.23 -1.44 -9.49
CA MET A 37 -2.16 -0.79 -10.26
C MET A 37 -1.29 0.16 -9.43
N ASN A 38 -1.58 0.35 -8.16
CA ASN A 38 -0.63 0.98 -7.25
C ASN A 38 0.64 0.12 -7.09
N PRO A 39 1.80 0.69 -6.75
CA PRO A 39 3.05 -0.05 -6.58
C PRO A 39 2.97 -1.24 -5.62
N GLY A 40 2.26 -1.09 -4.49
CA GLY A 40 1.98 -2.16 -3.52
C GLY A 40 0.73 -2.99 -3.85
N GLN A 41 0.18 -2.83 -5.04
CA GLN A 41 -0.93 -3.59 -5.62
C GLN A 41 -2.27 -3.45 -4.89
N SER A 42 -2.46 -2.39 -4.11
CA SER A 42 -3.73 -2.14 -3.43
C SER A 42 -3.98 -0.66 -3.14
N ILE A 43 -5.22 -0.35 -2.73
CA ILE A 43 -5.60 0.98 -2.25
C ILE A 43 -4.82 1.40 -0.98
N LYS A 44 -4.20 0.45 -0.27
CA LYS A 44 -3.49 0.74 0.99
C LYS A 44 -2.21 1.54 0.80
N ASP A 45 -1.65 1.58 -0.38
CA ASP A 45 -0.56 2.48 -0.70
C ASP A 45 -0.97 3.93 -0.49
N ARG A 46 -2.19 4.30 -0.90
CA ARG A 46 -2.74 5.65 -0.64
C ARG A 46 -2.88 5.92 0.85
N ALA A 47 -3.45 4.97 1.59
CA ALA A 47 -3.60 5.10 3.04
C ALA A 47 -2.24 5.24 3.72
N GLY A 48 -1.27 4.39 3.38
CA GLY A 48 0.10 4.45 3.90
C GLY A 48 0.76 5.80 3.63
N LEU A 49 0.64 6.31 2.41
CA LEU A 49 1.19 7.61 2.05
C LEU A 49 0.61 8.75 2.89
N PHE A 50 -0.71 8.82 3.00
CA PHE A 50 -1.37 9.91 3.73
C PHE A 50 -1.17 9.81 5.24
N ILE A 51 -1.16 8.60 5.81
CA ILE A 51 -0.86 8.40 7.23
C ILE A 51 0.54 8.93 7.57
N ILE A 52 1.54 8.56 6.80
CA ILE A 52 2.92 8.98 7.07
C ILE A 52 3.07 10.49 6.84
N ARG A 53 2.52 11.04 5.76
CA ARG A 53 2.57 12.47 5.49
C ARG A 53 1.85 13.32 6.54
N ASP A 54 0.70 12.86 7.05
CA ASP A 54 0.01 13.52 8.15
C ASP A 54 0.85 13.48 9.43
N ALA A 55 1.45 12.33 9.74
CA ALA A 55 2.32 12.20 10.91
C ALA A 55 3.56 13.11 10.82
N GLU A 56 4.18 13.22 9.64
CA GLU A 56 5.26 14.17 9.38
C GLU A 56 4.80 15.62 9.59
N ALA A 57 3.68 16.01 8.99
CA ALA A 57 3.15 17.37 9.07
C ALA A 57 2.79 17.77 10.51
N ARG A 58 2.37 16.82 11.32
CA ARG A 58 2.04 17.01 12.75
C ARG A 58 3.24 16.86 13.68
N GLY A 59 4.42 16.54 13.15
CA GLY A 59 5.62 16.34 13.96
C GLY A 59 5.60 15.10 14.86
N LEU A 60 4.75 14.10 14.54
CA LEU A 60 4.61 12.87 15.31
C LEU A 60 5.72 11.85 15.04
N ILE A 61 6.38 11.98 13.90
CA ILE A 61 7.53 11.15 13.51
C ILE A 61 8.68 12.03 13.06
N GLN A 62 9.91 11.52 13.24
CA GLN A 62 11.14 12.19 12.82
C GLN A 62 11.86 11.33 11.77
N PRO A 63 12.66 11.94 10.87
CA PRO A 63 13.46 11.19 9.90
C PRO A 63 14.27 10.07 10.55
N GLY A 64 14.23 8.87 9.96
CA GLY A 64 14.89 7.68 10.52
C GLY A 64 14.11 6.98 11.63
N GLY A 65 12.93 7.47 11.98
CA GLY A 65 12.04 6.85 12.97
C GLY A 65 11.53 5.47 12.56
N ILE A 66 10.81 4.83 13.48
CA ILE A 66 10.24 3.49 13.27
C ILE A 66 8.72 3.61 13.26
N ILE A 67 8.11 3.05 12.25
CA ILE A 67 6.65 2.91 12.12
C ILE A 67 6.28 1.49 12.51
N VAL A 68 5.38 1.35 13.47
CA VAL A 68 4.89 0.06 13.97
C VAL A 68 3.41 -0.07 13.65
N GLU A 69 3.02 -1.17 13.03
CA GLU A 69 1.62 -1.44 12.67
C GLU A 69 1.25 -2.90 12.91
N GLY A 70 0.07 -3.11 13.49
CA GLY A 70 -0.53 -4.44 13.70
C GLY A 70 -1.42 -4.83 12.51
N THR A 71 -0.88 -5.48 11.50
CA THR A 71 -1.62 -5.86 10.30
C THR A 71 -1.00 -7.07 9.62
N ALA A 72 -1.85 -7.93 9.10
CA ALA A 72 -1.41 -9.12 8.32
C ALA A 72 -1.61 -8.96 6.80
N GLY A 73 -1.89 -7.75 6.31
CA GLY A 73 -2.31 -7.57 4.92
C GLY A 73 -1.73 -6.33 4.24
N ASN A 74 -2.46 -5.87 3.26
CA ASN A 74 -2.06 -4.78 2.36
C ASN A 74 -1.71 -3.46 3.06
N THR A 75 -2.22 -3.22 4.27
CA THR A 75 -1.87 -2.02 5.04
C THR A 75 -0.39 -2.03 5.42
N GLY A 76 0.13 -3.17 5.87
CA GLY A 76 1.56 -3.33 6.15
C GLY A 76 2.42 -3.13 4.91
N ILE A 77 2.00 -3.68 3.78
CA ILE A 77 2.69 -3.52 2.49
C ILE A 77 2.75 -2.04 2.10
N GLY A 78 1.61 -1.35 2.10
CA GLY A 78 1.54 0.07 1.73
C GLY A 78 2.37 0.96 2.65
N LEU A 79 2.30 0.74 3.97
CA LEU A 79 3.10 1.48 4.94
C LEU A 79 4.60 1.23 4.75
N THR A 80 5.01 -0.02 4.56
CA THR A 80 6.42 -0.38 4.36
C THR A 80 6.99 0.24 3.09
N LEU A 81 6.24 0.16 2.00
CA LEU A 81 6.64 0.74 0.71
C LEU A 81 6.87 2.25 0.83
N VAL A 82 5.94 2.97 1.44
CA VAL A 82 6.05 4.42 1.62
C VAL A 82 7.12 4.77 2.64
N ALA A 83 7.17 4.05 3.75
CA ALA A 83 8.18 4.27 4.80
C ALA A 83 9.61 4.13 4.26
N ASN A 84 9.88 3.06 3.53
CA ASN A 84 11.19 2.85 2.90
C ASN A 84 11.56 3.99 1.95
N ALA A 85 10.62 4.42 1.12
CA ALA A 85 10.85 5.53 0.19
C ALA A 85 11.13 6.86 0.89
N LEU A 86 10.63 7.05 2.12
CA LEU A 86 10.81 8.25 2.94
C LEU A 86 11.92 8.12 3.99
N GLY A 87 12.63 6.99 4.05
CA GLY A 87 13.75 6.77 4.95
C GLY A 87 13.34 6.37 6.38
N TYR A 88 12.14 5.84 6.56
CA TYR A 88 11.67 5.26 7.84
C TYR A 88 11.91 3.76 7.87
N ARG A 89 12.01 3.22 9.07
CA ARG A 89 11.98 1.78 9.33
C ARG A 89 10.54 1.35 9.63
N THR A 90 10.20 0.12 9.29
CA THR A 90 8.88 -0.47 9.61
C THR A 90 9.01 -1.74 10.42
N VAL A 91 8.08 -1.92 11.34
CA VAL A 91 7.88 -3.17 12.08
C VAL A 91 6.40 -3.52 11.93
N ILE A 92 6.13 -4.65 11.27
CA ILE A 92 4.77 -5.15 11.11
C ILE A 92 4.55 -6.30 12.09
N VAL A 93 3.57 -6.12 12.97
CA VAL A 93 3.16 -7.12 13.94
C VAL A 93 1.99 -7.91 13.36
N ILE A 94 2.15 -9.21 13.28
CA ILE A 94 1.15 -10.12 12.70
C ILE A 94 0.79 -11.22 13.70
N PRO A 95 -0.44 -11.79 13.65
CA PRO A 95 -0.78 -12.98 14.42
C PRO A 95 0.04 -14.18 13.94
N ASP A 96 0.52 -15.00 14.86
CA ASP A 96 1.24 -16.24 14.55
C ASP A 96 0.36 -17.31 13.88
N THR A 97 -0.96 -17.09 13.89
CA THR A 97 -1.95 -17.94 13.22
C THR A 97 -2.03 -17.72 11.69
N GLN A 98 -1.35 -16.72 11.14
CA GLN A 98 -1.30 -16.49 9.70
C GLN A 98 -0.49 -17.60 9.01
N SER A 99 -0.98 -18.09 7.86
CA SER A 99 -0.23 -19.07 7.08
C SER A 99 1.07 -18.45 6.53
N GLN A 100 2.15 -19.22 6.55
CA GLN A 100 3.43 -18.76 6.00
C GLN A 100 3.32 -18.41 4.51
N ASP A 101 2.46 -19.12 3.75
CA ASP A 101 2.23 -18.83 2.33
C ASP A 101 1.61 -17.46 2.11
N CYS A 102 0.66 -17.03 2.97
CA CYS A 102 0.11 -15.67 2.93
C CYS A 102 1.17 -14.61 3.24
N LEU A 103 2.07 -14.89 4.18
CA LEU A 103 3.15 -13.98 4.57
C LEU A 103 4.19 -13.85 3.46
N LEU A 104 4.59 -14.95 2.84
CA LEU A 104 5.54 -14.96 1.72
C LEU A 104 4.97 -14.23 0.50
N TYR A 105 3.70 -14.46 0.16
CA TYR A 105 3.04 -13.77 -0.96
C TYR A 105 3.00 -12.25 -0.75
N THR A 106 2.82 -11.79 0.49
CA THR A 106 2.82 -10.36 0.82
C THR A 106 4.22 -9.77 0.98
N SER A 107 5.23 -10.58 1.37
CA SER A 107 6.61 -10.11 1.55
C SER A 107 7.41 -10.04 0.25
N ASP A 108 7.13 -10.87 -0.75
CA ASP A 108 7.74 -10.79 -2.09
C ASP A 108 7.44 -9.45 -2.80
N ALA A 109 6.43 -8.71 -2.37
CA ALA A 109 6.09 -7.40 -2.90
C ALA A 109 6.88 -6.24 -2.24
N ALA A 110 7.62 -6.51 -1.15
CA ALA A 110 8.42 -5.51 -0.43
C ALA A 110 9.69 -6.16 0.12
N ASP A 111 10.79 -6.05 -0.63
CA ASP A 111 12.10 -6.67 -0.34
C ASP A 111 12.71 -6.38 1.04
N ASP A 112 12.07 -5.56 1.89
CA ASP A 112 12.62 -5.09 3.17
C ASP A 112 11.63 -5.18 4.36
N MET A 113 10.60 -6.04 4.31
CA MET A 113 9.72 -6.24 5.46
C MET A 113 10.36 -7.10 6.54
N GLN A 114 10.60 -6.53 7.71
CA GLN A 114 10.86 -7.31 8.92
C GLN A 114 9.53 -7.67 9.60
N CYS A 115 9.13 -8.93 9.51
CA CYS A 115 8.04 -9.47 10.32
C CYS A 115 8.59 -9.89 11.69
N VAL A 116 7.94 -9.45 12.74
CA VAL A 116 8.22 -9.86 14.12
C VAL A 116 7.04 -10.65 14.66
#